data_007328b2af20687ee0a6b0ea0d10d509
#
_entry.id   007328b2af20687ee0a6b0ea0d10d509
#
_cell.length_a   1.000
_cell.length_b   1.000
_cell.length_c   1.000
_cell.angle_alpha   90.00
_cell.angle_beta   90.00
_cell.angle_gamma   90.00
#
_symmetry.space_group_name_H-M   'P 1'
#
loop_
_entity.id
_entity.type
_entity.pdbx_description
1 polymer ?
#
loop_
_entity_poly.entity_id
_entity_poly.type
_entity_poly.pdbx_seq_one_letter_code
_entity_poly.pdbx_strand_id
1 'polypeptide(L)'
;MRIQLPRLRKRYTLRKNRKVHAIKRAARRPFVAVPFVTVSVLLLLSVIAILLFTGGKPVLKPAGVNTVIVTDDGKELTAVPTREKTVGGLLKRLDITLNEGDVVEPSLDTEITSDEFRVNIYRALPVTIVEGDRKLFTFSAAATPRSIVKQAGIEVYPEDELLMVPTENFLIEGSIGPRLVIERATPVHVNLYGTQVTMRTRAKTVGDLLKERNIKMGPDDSIQPALETALTPNIEIFLLRRGTEITTVEEVIPMPVEKIYDNNLSVGTRAVRQQGAPGKRVVTYQIELENGLEVSRTEIQNVEVVPPVKHIEAIGRRPVNGLSQSRGVYFFTDSQGVVHRETYYDLPMGGVMGKCGGTYSVRADGVKVDQDGYILVAANLDIYPRCSIVETSLGLGKVYDTGEFVKRYPHGFDLATDWSNNDGR
;
A
#
# COMPACT_ATOMS: atom_id res chain seq x y z
N MET A 1 34.76 -20.65 -33.61
CA MET A 1 35.88 -19.78 -33.32
C MET A 1 35.82 -19.38 -31.85
N ARG A 2 36.60 -20.05 -30.99
CA ARG A 2 36.59 -19.85 -29.52
C ARG A 2 37.72 -18.85 -29.22
N ILE A 3 37.39 -17.75 -28.56
CA ILE A 3 38.38 -16.81 -28.03
C ILE A 3 38.48 -17.04 -26.51
N GLN A 4 39.66 -17.48 -26.09
CA GLN A 4 40.05 -17.61 -24.69
C GLN A 4 40.61 -16.28 -24.17
N LEU A 5 40.21 -15.86 -23.00
CA LEU A 5 40.82 -14.76 -22.27
C LEU A 5 41.79 -15.29 -21.20
N PRO A 6 42.98 -14.68 -21.01
CA PRO A 6 43.98 -15.17 -20.07
C PRO A 6 43.75 -14.66 -18.65
N ARG A 7 43.95 -15.58 -17.69
CA ARG A 7 43.95 -15.29 -16.24
C ARG A 7 45.30 -14.69 -15.84
N LEU A 8 45.31 -13.50 -15.27
CA LEU A 8 46.46 -12.93 -14.56
C LEU A 8 46.32 -13.18 -13.05
N ARG A 9 47.15 -14.07 -12.55
CA ARG A 9 47.46 -14.24 -11.12
C ARG A 9 48.60 -13.29 -10.75
N LYS A 10 48.39 -12.33 -9.85
CA LYS A 10 49.47 -11.65 -9.14
C LYS A 10 49.61 -12.27 -7.75
N ARG A 11 50.77 -12.90 -7.54
CA ARG A 11 51.30 -13.32 -6.23
C ARG A 11 51.97 -12.11 -5.60
N TYR A 12 51.62 -11.78 -4.38
CA TYR A 12 52.41 -10.90 -3.54
C TYR A 12 53.20 -11.75 -2.55
N THR A 13 54.54 -11.65 -2.64
CA THR A 13 55.51 -12.25 -1.74
C THR A 13 55.75 -11.31 -0.55
N LEU A 14 55.57 -11.86 0.64
CA LEU A 14 55.96 -11.22 1.89
C LEU A 14 57.47 -11.20 2.06
N ARG A 15 58.07 -10.04 2.15
CA ARG A 15 59.46 -9.84 2.54
C ARG A 15 59.56 -9.59 4.05
N LYS A 16 60.11 -10.55 4.75
CA LYS A 16 60.51 -10.53 6.15
C LYS A 16 61.79 -9.70 6.29
N ASN A 17 61.76 -8.58 7.01
CA ASN A 17 62.97 -7.92 7.48
C ASN A 17 62.99 -7.88 8.99
N ARG A 18 63.86 -8.73 9.55
CA ARG A 18 64.34 -8.61 10.94
C ARG A 18 65.39 -7.49 11.00
N LYS A 19 65.22 -6.53 11.88
CA LYS A 19 66.32 -5.80 12.49
C LYS A 19 66.15 -5.74 14.00
N VAL A 20 67.06 -6.36 14.68
CA VAL A 20 67.32 -6.31 16.09
C VAL A 20 68.13 -5.04 16.37
N HIS A 21 67.70 -4.18 17.29
CA HIS A 21 68.65 -3.28 18.00
C HIS A 21 68.11 -2.90 19.37
N ALA A 22 68.86 -3.35 20.33
CA ALA A 22 69.39 -2.66 21.52
C ALA A 22 68.44 -1.96 22.49
N ILE A 23 68.42 -2.57 23.65
CA ILE A 23 67.90 -2.10 24.91
C ILE A 23 68.64 -0.84 25.38
N LYS A 24 67.93 0.26 25.60
CA LYS A 24 68.38 1.33 26.52
C LYS A 24 67.43 1.40 27.73
N ARG A 25 67.98 1.12 28.89
CA ARG A 25 67.36 1.34 30.20
C ARG A 25 67.07 2.83 30.36
N ALA A 26 65.82 3.21 30.52
CA ALA A 26 65.43 4.52 31.00
C ALA A 26 64.66 4.36 32.35
N ALA A 27 64.97 5.25 33.25
CA ALA A 27 64.67 5.23 34.69
C ALA A 27 63.18 5.08 35.01
N ARG A 28 62.89 4.23 36.00
CA ARG A 28 61.60 4.10 36.64
C ARG A 28 61.28 5.41 37.41
N ARG A 29 60.23 6.14 36.95
CA ARG A 29 59.48 7.05 37.81
C ARG A 29 58.39 6.22 38.51
N PRO A 30 58.10 6.44 39.81
CA PRO A 30 57.04 5.70 40.45
C PRO A 30 55.70 6.19 39.90
N PHE A 31 55.01 5.34 39.16
CA PHE A 31 53.60 5.50 38.83
C PHE A 31 52.82 5.33 40.15
N VAL A 32 52.26 6.39 40.66
CA VAL A 32 51.25 6.32 41.71
C VAL A 32 50.07 5.58 41.09
N ALA A 33 49.98 4.30 41.37
CA ALA A 33 48.81 3.51 41.05
C ALA A 33 47.64 4.02 41.89
N VAL A 34 46.92 4.99 41.37
CA VAL A 34 45.54 5.23 41.85
C VAL A 34 44.80 3.92 41.60
N PRO A 35 44.38 3.19 42.63
CA PRO A 35 43.82 1.86 42.41
C PRO A 35 42.59 1.96 41.55
N PHE A 36 42.55 1.18 40.47
CA PHE A 36 41.44 1.06 39.55
C PHE A 36 40.09 0.90 40.26
N VAL A 37 40.12 0.37 41.47
CA VAL A 37 38.98 0.22 42.38
C VAL A 37 38.35 1.57 42.78
N THR A 38 39.18 2.62 43.06
CA THR A 38 38.62 3.94 43.45
C THR A 38 37.96 4.67 42.30
N VAL A 39 38.48 4.53 41.04
CA VAL A 39 37.87 5.09 39.86
C VAL A 39 36.57 4.33 39.51
N SER A 40 36.55 3.00 39.64
CA SER A 40 35.35 2.19 39.46
C SER A 40 34.27 2.47 40.49
N VAL A 41 34.63 2.68 41.73
CA VAL A 41 33.68 3.05 42.81
C VAL A 41 33.14 4.46 42.62
N LEU A 42 33.95 5.43 42.16
CA LEU A 42 33.49 6.78 41.85
C LEU A 42 32.57 6.79 40.62
N LEU A 43 32.86 5.99 39.59
CA LEU A 43 31.97 5.79 38.44
C LEU A 43 30.65 5.14 38.88
N LEU A 44 30.71 4.10 39.72
CA LEU A 44 29.48 3.45 40.20
C LEU A 44 28.65 4.39 41.09
N LEU A 45 29.30 5.18 41.95
CA LEU A 45 28.63 6.19 42.80
C LEU A 45 28.05 7.32 41.93
N SER A 46 28.72 7.73 40.86
CA SER A 46 28.17 8.74 39.93
C SER A 46 26.96 8.20 39.15
N VAL A 47 26.98 6.94 38.71
CA VAL A 47 25.85 6.26 38.10
C VAL A 47 24.68 6.11 39.06
N ILE A 48 24.98 5.70 40.34
CA ILE A 48 23.96 5.63 41.39
C ILE A 48 23.42 7.02 41.74
N ALA A 49 24.28 8.04 41.84
CA ALA A 49 23.84 9.42 42.06
C ALA A 49 22.96 9.93 40.89
N ILE A 50 23.34 9.65 39.65
CA ILE A 50 22.51 9.97 38.48
C ILE A 50 21.17 9.24 38.55
N LEU A 51 21.15 7.94 38.90
CA LEU A 51 19.92 7.17 39.06
C LEU A 51 19.05 7.66 40.23
N LEU A 52 19.66 8.09 41.33
CA LEU A 52 18.97 8.65 42.51
C LEU A 52 18.50 10.09 42.28
N PHE A 53 19.29 10.92 41.58
CA PHE A 53 18.91 12.30 41.25
C PHE A 53 17.93 12.39 40.05
N THR A 54 18.01 11.49 39.08
CA THR A 54 17.03 11.42 38.02
C THR A 54 15.78 10.65 38.41
N GLY A 55 15.83 9.94 39.56
CA GLY A 55 14.66 9.33 40.23
C GLY A 55 13.78 8.44 39.38
N GLY A 56 14.29 7.90 38.28
CA GLY A 56 13.45 7.11 37.38
C GLY A 56 12.15 7.82 36.93
N LYS A 57 12.01 9.12 37.21
CA LYS A 57 10.84 9.88 36.75
C LYS A 57 10.94 9.99 35.25
N PRO A 58 9.93 9.54 34.53
CA PRO A 58 9.86 9.82 33.10
C PRO A 58 10.06 11.33 32.94
N VAL A 59 10.97 11.73 32.05
CA VAL A 59 11.14 13.14 31.70
C VAL A 59 9.74 13.63 31.31
N LEU A 60 9.13 14.42 32.20
CA LEU A 60 7.79 14.94 31.99
C LEU A 60 7.84 15.78 30.70
N LYS A 61 7.25 15.25 29.67
CA LYS A 61 7.10 15.94 28.39
C LYS A 61 6.39 17.27 28.67
N PRO A 62 6.89 18.40 28.21
CA PRO A 62 6.21 19.69 28.39
C PRO A 62 4.80 19.61 27.83
N ALA A 63 3.81 20.12 28.56
CA ALA A 63 2.43 20.14 28.11
C ALA A 63 2.32 20.86 26.74
N GLY A 64 1.56 20.26 25.81
CA GLY A 64 1.34 20.81 24.47
C GLY A 64 2.50 20.58 23.47
N VAL A 65 3.45 19.66 23.79
CA VAL A 65 4.47 19.24 22.83
C VAL A 65 4.14 17.84 22.35
N ASN A 66 3.92 17.65 21.05
CA ASN A 66 3.77 16.35 20.42
C ASN A 66 5.09 15.94 19.75
N THR A 67 5.42 14.66 19.76
CA THR A 67 6.51 14.10 18.96
C THR A 67 5.96 13.72 17.61
N VAL A 68 6.57 14.23 16.54
CA VAL A 68 6.17 13.91 15.17
C VAL A 68 7.34 13.21 14.47
N ILE A 69 7.03 12.12 13.79
CA ILE A 69 7.97 11.37 12.98
C ILE A 69 7.72 11.77 11.53
N VAL A 70 8.71 12.41 10.91
CA VAL A 70 8.64 12.80 9.50
C VAL A 70 9.45 11.82 8.68
N THR A 71 8.84 11.30 7.62
CA THR A 71 9.48 10.41 6.63
C THR A 71 9.52 11.14 5.29
N ASP A 72 10.69 11.30 4.72
CA ASP A 72 10.89 11.91 3.40
C ASP A 72 11.43 10.84 2.44
N ASP A 73 10.66 10.54 1.41
CA ASP A 73 10.96 9.50 0.40
C ASP A 73 11.39 8.16 1.03
N GLY A 74 10.64 7.71 2.03
CA GLY A 74 10.90 6.48 2.77
C GLY A 74 12.04 6.54 3.79
N LYS A 75 12.79 7.65 3.86
CA LYS A 75 13.81 7.87 4.89
C LYS A 75 13.19 8.55 6.10
N GLU A 76 13.27 7.90 7.25
CA GLU A 76 12.82 8.50 8.49
C GLU A 76 13.78 9.63 8.87
N LEU A 77 13.25 10.85 8.85
CA LEU A 77 13.91 12.00 9.39
C LEU A 77 13.89 11.97 10.90
N THR A 78 14.23 12.32 11.79
CA THR A 78 14.22 12.21 13.24
C THR A 78 12.82 12.46 13.82
N ALA A 79 12.53 11.83 14.97
CA ALA A 79 11.36 12.17 15.76
C ALA A 79 11.51 13.60 16.32
N VAL A 80 10.66 14.52 15.90
CA VAL A 80 10.78 15.94 16.21
C VAL A 80 9.72 16.37 17.24
N PRO A 81 10.13 16.86 18.43
CA PRO A 81 9.19 17.48 19.34
C PRO A 81 8.67 18.80 18.77
N THR A 82 7.37 19.01 18.74
CA THR A 82 6.73 20.19 18.14
C THR A 82 5.56 20.72 18.95
N ARG A 83 5.31 22.01 18.85
CA ARG A 83 4.08 22.70 19.27
C ARG A 83 3.25 23.18 18.07
N GLU A 84 3.72 22.90 16.88
CA GLU A 84 2.95 23.21 15.67
C GLU A 84 1.64 22.46 15.69
N LYS A 85 0.58 23.14 15.27
CA LYS A 85 -0.78 22.59 15.29
C LYS A 85 -1.08 21.77 14.04
N THR A 86 -0.43 22.08 12.91
CA THR A 86 -0.69 21.46 11.62
C THR A 86 0.58 20.89 11.01
N VAL A 87 0.39 19.93 10.11
CA VAL A 87 1.47 19.33 9.31
C VAL A 87 2.24 20.41 8.54
N GLY A 88 1.53 21.32 7.85
CA GLY A 88 2.15 22.38 7.08
C GLY A 88 2.99 23.32 7.94
N GLY A 89 2.53 23.69 9.15
CA GLY A 89 3.30 24.47 10.12
C GLY A 89 4.58 23.76 10.52
N LEU A 90 4.50 22.44 10.78
CA LEU A 90 5.66 21.62 11.12
C LEU A 90 6.69 21.59 9.98
N LEU A 91 6.27 21.30 8.73
CA LEU A 91 7.18 21.23 7.58
C LEU A 91 7.89 22.57 7.35
N LYS A 92 7.16 23.69 7.46
CA LYS A 92 7.73 25.04 7.38
C LYS A 92 8.77 25.31 8.46
N ARG A 93 8.51 24.88 9.71
CA ARG A 93 9.46 25.02 10.82
C ARG A 93 10.73 24.17 10.61
N LEU A 94 10.61 23.02 9.95
CA LEU A 94 11.74 22.14 9.64
C LEU A 94 12.50 22.56 8.38
N ASP A 95 12.10 23.66 7.74
CA ASP A 95 12.65 24.13 6.45
C ASP A 95 12.55 23.07 5.35
N ILE A 96 11.49 22.23 5.42
CA ILE A 96 11.23 21.23 4.40
C ILE A 96 10.38 21.87 3.30
N THR A 97 11.02 22.09 2.15
CA THR A 97 10.34 22.57 0.95
C THR A 97 9.69 21.44 0.19
N LEU A 98 8.48 21.69 -0.29
CA LEU A 98 7.76 20.79 -1.18
C LEU A 98 7.91 21.30 -2.61
N ASN A 99 8.23 20.38 -3.52
CA ASN A 99 8.29 20.65 -4.95
C ASN A 99 6.92 20.40 -5.59
N GLU A 100 6.76 20.86 -6.83
CA GLU A 100 5.57 20.56 -7.62
C GLU A 100 5.41 19.04 -7.79
N GLY A 101 4.19 18.54 -7.52
CA GLY A 101 3.88 17.11 -7.61
C GLY A 101 4.19 16.29 -6.36
N ASP A 102 4.88 16.83 -5.35
CA ASP A 102 5.09 16.16 -4.06
C ASP A 102 3.75 15.94 -3.35
N VAL A 103 3.64 14.83 -2.65
CA VAL A 103 2.44 14.49 -1.85
C VAL A 103 2.83 14.34 -0.39
N VAL A 104 2.03 14.94 0.50
CA VAL A 104 2.19 14.85 1.95
C VAL A 104 1.00 14.12 2.54
N GLU A 105 1.25 13.12 3.35
CA GLU A 105 0.23 12.35 4.05
C GLU A 105 0.53 12.29 5.56
N PRO A 106 -0.43 12.69 6.39
CA PRO A 106 -1.70 13.32 6.04
C PRO A 106 -1.51 14.74 5.48
N SER A 107 -2.58 15.36 4.96
CA SER A 107 -2.51 16.66 4.27
C SER A 107 -1.94 17.78 5.14
N LEU A 108 -1.46 18.84 4.51
CA LEU A 108 -0.82 19.98 5.19
C LEU A 108 -1.71 20.65 6.26
N ASP A 109 -3.04 20.62 6.06
CA ASP A 109 -4.01 21.22 6.98
C ASP A 109 -4.39 20.31 8.14
N THR A 110 -3.91 19.05 8.13
CA THR A 110 -4.22 18.10 9.20
C THR A 110 -3.62 18.55 10.53
N GLU A 111 -4.45 18.51 11.58
CA GLU A 111 -4.03 18.85 12.93
C GLU A 111 -3.18 17.75 13.57
N ILE A 112 -2.10 18.15 14.24
CA ILE A 112 -1.24 17.25 15.01
C ILE A 112 -1.84 17.12 16.43
N THR A 113 -2.66 16.10 16.61
CA THR A 113 -3.47 15.92 17.83
C THR A 113 -2.88 14.90 18.82
N SER A 114 -1.93 14.07 18.38
CA SER A 114 -1.39 12.98 19.20
C SER A 114 0.14 12.99 19.24
N ASP A 115 0.68 12.27 20.20
CA ASP A 115 2.11 11.94 20.24
C ASP A 115 2.44 10.85 19.22
N GLU A 116 3.69 10.81 18.78
CA GLU A 116 4.18 9.90 17.72
C GLU A 116 3.39 10.06 16.39
N PHE A 117 2.86 11.28 16.15
CA PHE A 117 2.18 11.60 14.90
C PHE A 117 3.14 11.42 13.73
N ARG A 118 2.65 10.83 12.63
CA ARG A 118 3.49 10.52 11.47
C ARG A 118 3.10 11.36 10.26
N VAL A 119 4.14 11.87 9.59
CA VAL A 119 4.01 12.62 8.35
C VAL A 119 4.90 11.96 7.31
N ASN A 120 4.34 11.54 6.19
CA ASN A 120 5.07 11.00 5.06
C ASN A 120 5.08 12.01 3.93
N ILE A 121 6.25 12.22 3.36
CA ILE A 121 6.47 13.06 2.18
C ILE A 121 6.89 12.11 1.05
N TYR A 122 6.08 12.05 0.01
CA TYR A 122 6.37 11.31 -1.22
C TYR A 122 6.89 12.31 -2.24
N ARG A 123 8.14 12.13 -2.64
CA ARG A 123 8.76 13.03 -3.61
C ARG A 123 8.33 12.71 -5.02
N ALA A 124 7.98 13.75 -5.76
CA ALA A 124 7.57 13.61 -7.14
C ALA A 124 8.75 13.25 -8.04
N LEU A 125 8.52 12.29 -8.93
CA LEU A 125 9.45 11.89 -9.96
C LEU A 125 9.01 12.48 -11.32
N PRO A 126 9.96 12.78 -12.23
CA PRO A 126 9.61 13.24 -13.55
C PRO A 126 8.90 12.13 -14.34
N VAL A 127 7.82 12.49 -15.04
CA VAL A 127 7.05 11.60 -15.92
C VAL A 127 6.75 12.34 -17.21
N THR A 128 6.92 11.67 -18.34
CA THR A 128 6.50 12.18 -19.65
C THR A 128 5.18 11.54 -20.05
N ILE A 129 4.11 12.31 -20.09
CA ILE A 129 2.80 11.83 -20.59
C ILE A 129 2.77 12.01 -22.10
N VAL A 130 2.44 10.93 -22.81
CA VAL A 130 2.39 10.86 -24.29
C VAL A 130 0.98 10.52 -24.73
N GLU A 131 0.40 11.39 -25.56
CA GLU A 131 -0.90 11.18 -26.20
C GLU A 131 -0.79 11.49 -27.69
N GLY A 132 -0.70 10.45 -28.53
CA GLY A 132 -0.34 10.61 -29.92
C GLY A 132 0.99 11.35 -30.09
N ASP A 133 0.96 12.48 -30.82
CA ASP A 133 2.15 13.32 -31.04
C ASP A 133 2.41 14.33 -29.90
N ARG A 134 1.50 14.43 -28.94
CA ARG A 134 1.64 15.38 -27.83
C ARG A 134 2.44 14.78 -26.70
N LYS A 135 3.37 15.56 -26.14
CA LYS A 135 4.16 15.20 -24.96
C LYS A 135 3.96 16.28 -23.90
N LEU A 136 3.66 15.85 -22.68
CA LEU A 136 3.57 16.71 -21.50
C LEU A 136 4.57 16.22 -20.45
N PHE A 137 5.47 17.09 -20.02
CA PHE A 137 6.40 16.80 -18.94
C PHE A 137 5.77 17.25 -17.62
N THR A 138 5.76 16.38 -16.65
CA THR A 138 5.21 16.66 -15.32
C THR A 138 6.02 15.95 -14.24
N PHE A 139 5.79 16.37 -12.99
CA PHE A 139 6.30 15.67 -11.81
C PHE A 139 5.13 15.09 -11.05
N SER A 140 5.26 13.86 -10.58
CA SER A 140 4.20 13.20 -9.82
C SER A 140 4.77 12.22 -8.81
N ALA A 141 4.20 12.24 -7.61
CA ALA A 141 4.37 11.22 -6.58
C ALA A 141 3.22 10.21 -6.58
N ALA A 142 2.28 10.29 -7.52
CA ALA A 142 1.13 9.39 -7.59
C ALA A 142 1.56 7.98 -7.98
N ALA A 143 0.95 6.98 -7.31
CA ALA A 143 1.36 5.58 -7.42
C ALA A 143 0.80 4.84 -8.65
N THR A 144 -0.20 5.41 -9.35
CA THR A 144 -0.85 4.74 -10.48
C THR A 144 -0.89 5.64 -11.71
N PRO A 145 -0.85 5.06 -12.94
CA PRO A 145 -0.94 5.83 -14.18
C PRO A 145 -2.17 6.75 -14.21
N ARG A 146 -3.33 6.25 -13.76
CA ARG A 146 -4.58 7.01 -13.74
C ARG A 146 -4.54 8.19 -12.76
N SER A 147 -3.87 8.02 -11.61
CA SER A 147 -3.67 9.12 -10.66
C SER A 147 -2.70 10.16 -11.17
N ILE A 148 -1.65 9.75 -11.91
CA ILE A 148 -0.68 10.66 -12.54
C ILE A 148 -1.37 11.55 -13.57
N VAL A 149 -2.15 10.99 -14.51
CA VAL A 149 -2.85 11.77 -15.54
C VAL A 149 -3.91 12.68 -14.94
N LYS A 150 -4.61 12.23 -13.88
CA LYS A 150 -5.55 13.06 -13.13
C LYS A 150 -4.86 14.26 -12.47
N GLN A 151 -3.70 14.05 -11.84
CA GLN A 151 -2.90 15.11 -11.23
C GLN A 151 -2.42 16.12 -12.29
N ALA A 152 -2.09 15.64 -13.50
CA ALA A 152 -1.73 16.48 -14.64
C ALA A 152 -2.92 17.21 -15.30
N GLY A 153 -4.14 17.05 -14.77
CA GLY A 153 -5.35 17.67 -15.31
C GLY A 153 -5.84 17.07 -16.62
N ILE A 154 -5.38 15.87 -16.98
CA ILE A 154 -5.81 15.17 -18.19
C ILE A 154 -7.01 14.30 -17.87
N GLU A 155 -8.12 14.53 -18.56
CA GLU A 155 -9.30 13.69 -18.44
C GLU A 155 -9.07 12.38 -19.22
N VAL A 156 -9.36 11.24 -18.58
CA VAL A 156 -9.26 9.91 -19.17
C VAL A 156 -10.52 9.11 -18.87
N TYR A 157 -10.96 8.35 -19.87
CA TYR A 157 -12.12 7.48 -19.74
C TYR A 157 -11.74 6.11 -19.19
N PRO A 158 -12.70 5.34 -18.64
CA PRO A 158 -12.45 3.99 -18.14
C PRO A 158 -11.83 3.06 -19.17
N GLU A 159 -12.22 3.22 -20.42
CA GLU A 159 -11.81 2.38 -21.57
C GLU A 159 -10.43 2.78 -22.13
N ASP A 160 -9.93 3.97 -21.80
CA ASP A 160 -8.59 4.39 -22.23
C ASP A 160 -7.52 3.50 -21.59
N GLU A 161 -6.55 3.11 -22.37
CA GLU A 161 -5.39 2.35 -21.87
C GLU A 161 -4.27 3.31 -21.47
N LEU A 162 -3.73 3.06 -20.30
CA LEU A 162 -2.65 3.86 -19.71
C LEU A 162 -1.45 2.94 -19.46
N LEU A 163 -0.43 3.09 -20.28
CA LEU A 163 0.77 2.24 -20.25
C LEU A 163 1.96 3.00 -19.70
N MET A 164 2.58 2.46 -18.63
CA MET A 164 3.87 2.95 -18.15
C MET A 164 4.99 2.23 -18.88
N VAL A 165 5.75 2.97 -19.67
CA VAL A 165 6.87 2.44 -20.47
C VAL A 165 8.16 3.08 -19.96
N PRO A 166 9.17 2.28 -19.57
CA PRO A 166 10.48 2.81 -19.21
C PRO A 166 11.10 3.58 -20.39
N THR A 167 11.80 4.66 -20.09
CA THR A 167 12.60 5.38 -21.09
C THR A 167 13.99 4.74 -21.13
N GLU A 168 14.36 4.13 -22.25
CA GLU A 168 15.68 3.51 -22.44
C GLU A 168 16.73 4.54 -22.85
N ASN A 169 16.34 5.49 -23.70
CA ASN A 169 17.24 6.54 -24.17
C ASN A 169 16.48 7.89 -24.25
N PHE A 170 16.69 8.73 -23.25
CA PHE A 170 15.99 10.02 -23.16
C PHE A 170 16.36 11.00 -24.30
N LEU A 171 17.56 10.92 -24.85
CA LEU A 171 17.97 11.79 -25.98
C LEU A 171 17.25 11.44 -27.27
N ILE A 172 17.01 10.15 -27.53
CA ILE A 172 16.32 9.67 -28.72
C ILE A 172 14.80 9.82 -28.54
N GLU A 173 14.31 9.44 -27.39
CA GLU A 173 12.86 9.42 -27.09
C GLU A 173 12.33 10.79 -26.72
N GLY A 174 13.20 11.74 -26.36
CA GLY A 174 12.84 13.08 -25.93
C GLY A 174 11.91 13.05 -24.70
N SER A 175 12.22 12.16 -23.74
CA SER A 175 11.40 11.94 -22.55
C SER A 175 12.25 12.04 -21.30
N ILE A 176 11.71 12.68 -20.25
CA ILE A 176 12.32 12.74 -18.92
C ILE A 176 11.55 11.79 -17.99
N GLY A 177 12.26 10.82 -17.40
CA GLY A 177 11.65 9.76 -16.62
C GLY A 177 10.85 8.76 -17.45
N PRO A 178 10.06 7.88 -16.84
CA PRO A 178 9.22 6.94 -17.56
C PRO A 178 8.16 7.66 -18.40
N ARG A 179 7.75 7.01 -19.49
CA ARG A 179 6.66 7.51 -20.35
C ARG A 179 5.35 6.89 -19.92
N LEU A 180 4.34 7.72 -19.74
CA LEU A 180 2.96 7.30 -19.58
C LEU A 180 2.24 7.53 -20.90
N VAL A 181 1.98 6.45 -21.64
CA VAL A 181 1.30 6.49 -22.95
C VAL A 181 -0.19 6.36 -22.73
N ILE A 182 -0.96 7.28 -23.31
CA ILE A 182 -2.42 7.26 -23.30
C ILE A 182 -2.91 6.80 -24.66
N GLU A 183 -3.51 5.61 -24.69
CA GLU A 183 -4.21 5.10 -25.87
C GLU A 183 -5.70 5.32 -25.71
N ARG A 184 -6.24 6.25 -26.50
CA ARG A 184 -7.65 6.65 -26.43
C ARG A 184 -8.58 5.62 -27.01
N ALA A 185 -9.65 5.34 -26.30
CA ALA A 185 -10.78 4.58 -26.83
C ALA A 185 -11.70 5.48 -27.69
N THR A 186 -12.11 4.95 -28.84
CA THR A 186 -12.99 5.63 -29.80
C THR A 186 -14.43 5.56 -29.32
N PRO A 187 -15.18 6.68 -29.23
CA PRO A 187 -16.61 6.66 -28.93
C PRO A 187 -17.39 6.12 -30.11
N VAL A 188 -18.35 5.23 -29.86
CA VAL A 188 -19.28 4.66 -30.86
C VAL A 188 -20.69 4.62 -30.27
N HIS A 189 -21.68 4.72 -31.14
CA HIS A 189 -23.11 4.60 -30.82
C HIS A 189 -23.63 3.25 -31.27
N VAL A 190 -24.09 2.43 -30.36
CA VAL A 190 -24.61 1.10 -30.67
C VAL A 190 -26.07 1.03 -30.28
N ASN A 191 -26.91 0.73 -31.25
CA ASN A 191 -28.30 0.41 -31.03
C ASN A 191 -28.41 -1.11 -30.81
N LEU A 192 -28.63 -1.49 -29.57
CA LEU A 192 -28.82 -2.88 -29.16
C LEU A 192 -30.32 -3.16 -29.09
N TYR A 193 -30.85 -3.76 -30.13
CA TYR A 193 -32.27 -4.18 -30.22
C TYR A 193 -33.27 -3.04 -29.90
N GLY A 194 -33.00 -1.85 -30.42
CA GLY A 194 -33.84 -0.66 -30.19
C GLY A 194 -33.38 0.26 -29.07
N THR A 195 -32.46 -0.19 -28.20
CA THR A 195 -31.88 0.65 -27.15
C THR A 195 -30.55 1.24 -27.62
N GLN A 196 -30.47 2.56 -27.71
CA GLN A 196 -29.23 3.25 -28.06
C GLN A 196 -28.31 3.41 -26.85
N VAL A 197 -27.09 2.93 -26.97
CA VAL A 197 -26.04 3.08 -25.98
C VAL A 197 -24.81 3.72 -26.62
N THR A 198 -24.15 4.61 -25.86
CA THR A 198 -22.84 5.16 -26.25
C THR A 198 -21.78 4.42 -25.44
N MET A 199 -20.81 3.87 -26.13
CA MET A 199 -19.68 3.18 -25.51
C MET A 199 -18.37 3.63 -26.15
N ARG A 200 -17.27 3.36 -25.48
CA ARG A 200 -15.93 3.60 -26.00
C ARG A 200 -15.22 2.26 -26.22
N THR A 201 -14.43 2.17 -27.27
CA THR A 201 -13.75 0.92 -27.62
C THR A 201 -12.37 1.18 -28.24
N ARG A 202 -11.47 0.20 -28.12
CA ARG A 202 -10.20 0.14 -28.83
C ARG A 202 -10.23 -0.85 -29.99
N ALA A 203 -11.37 -1.48 -30.23
CA ALA A 203 -11.60 -2.32 -31.38
C ALA A 203 -11.40 -1.53 -32.67
N LYS A 204 -10.94 -2.18 -33.72
CA LYS A 204 -10.71 -1.55 -35.04
C LYS A 204 -11.86 -1.70 -36.00
N THR A 205 -12.63 -2.77 -35.87
CA THR A 205 -13.78 -3.07 -36.72
C THR A 205 -15.05 -3.32 -35.91
N VAL A 206 -16.19 -3.29 -36.54
CA VAL A 206 -17.49 -3.65 -35.94
C VAL A 206 -17.43 -5.06 -35.35
N GLY A 207 -16.87 -6.02 -36.10
CA GLY A 207 -16.74 -7.41 -35.63
C GLY A 207 -15.83 -7.57 -34.43
N ASP A 208 -14.76 -6.77 -34.36
CA ASP A 208 -13.86 -6.77 -33.18
C ASP A 208 -14.54 -6.16 -31.96
N LEU A 209 -15.37 -5.13 -32.13
CA LEU A 209 -16.19 -4.56 -31.06
C LEU A 209 -17.15 -5.60 -30.49
N LEU A 210 -17.85 -6.36 -31.37
CA LEU A 210 -18.75 -7.42 -30.90
C LEU A 210 -18.00 -8.46 -30.06
N LYS A 211 -16.79 -8.86 -30.49
CA LYS A 211 -15.94 -9.80 -29.74
C LYS A 211 -15.48 -9.18 -28.40
N GLU A 212 -14.96 -7.94 -28.42
CA GLU A 212 -14.52 -7.21 -27.23
C GLU A 212 -15.62 -7.14 -26.17
N ARG A 213 -16.85 -6.86 -26.60
CA ARG A 213 -18.02 -6.70 -25.73
C ARG A 213 -18.83 -7.99 -25.53
N ASN A 214 -18.32 -9.12 -26.03
CA ASN A 214 -18.99 -10.43 -25.97
C ASN A 214 -20.44 -10.40 -26.50
N ILE A 215 -20.70 -9.57 -27.53
CA ILE A 215 -22.00 -9.48 -28.18
C ILE A 215 -22.14 -10.65 -29.13
N LYS A 216 -23.12 -11.53 -28.87
CA LYS A 216 -23.40 -12.70 -29.67
C LYS A 216 -24.58 -12.42 -30.61
N MET A 217 -24.39 -12.67 -31.88
CA MET A 217 -25.46 -12.60 -32.86
C MET A 217 -26.22 -13.93 -32.94
N GLY A 218 -27.51 -13.88 -32.76
CA GLY A 218 -28.41 -15.02 -33.02
C GLY A 218 -28.72 -15.17 -34.52
N PRO A 219 -29.41 -16.28 -34.92
CA PRO A 219 -29.71 -16.57 -36.32
C PRO A 219 -30.65 -15.51 -36.97
N ASP A 220 -31.48 -14.85 -36.18
CA ASP A 220 -32.45 -13.84 -36.64
C ASP A 220 -31.94 -12.41 -36.47
N ASP A 221 -30.66 -12.26 -36.05
CA ASP A 221 -30.05 -10.94 -35.84
C ASP A 221 -29.45 -10.42 -37.16
N SER A 222 -29.53 -9.12 -37.34
CA SER A 222 -28.86 -8.38 -38.40
C SER A 222 -28.05 -7.23 -37.83
N ILE A 223 -26.90 -6.94 -38.46
CA ILE A 223 -26.03 -5.84 -38.05
C ILE A 223 -25.75 -4.89 -39.20
N GLN A 224 -25.73 -3.60 -38.90
CA GLN A 224 -25.35 -2.51 -39.81
C GLN A 224 -24.47 -1.52 -39.04
N PRO A 225 -23.34 -1.06 -39.62
CA PRO A 225 -22.72 -1.53 -40.85
C PRO A 225 -22.14 -2.95 -40.73
N ALA A 226 -21.57 -3.49 -41.80
CA ALA A 226 -20.98 -4.84 -41.85
C ALA A 226 -19.84 -5.03 -40.82
N LEU A 227 -19.57 -6.29 -40.46
CA LEU A 227 -18.58 -6.64 -39.43
C LEU A 227 -17.17 -6.14 -39.73
N GLU A 228 -16.79 -6.05 -41.01
CA GLU A 228 -15.48 -5.62 -41.48
C GLU A 228 -15.31 -4.10 -41.50
N THR A 229 -16.39 -3.35 -41.24
CA THR A 229 -16.37 -1.88 -41.29
C THR A 229 -15.47 -1.36 -40.19
N ALA A 230 -14.52 -0.47 -40.57
CA ALA A 230 -13.63 0.19 -39.63
C ALA A 230 -14.42 1.14 -38.70
N LEU A 231 -14.09 1.12 -37.41
CA LEU A 231 -14.71 2.02 -36.45
C LEU A 231 -14.10 3.41 -36.56
N THR A 232 -14.99 4.39 -36.71
CA THR A 232 -14.67 5.81 -36.68
C THR A 232 -15.37 6.47 -35.49
N PRO A 233 -14.88 7.62 -34.99
CA PRO A 233 -15.55 8.31 -33.90
C PRO A 233 -17.04 8.60 -34.21
N ASN A 234 -17.90 8.22 -33.24
CA ASN A 234 -19.36 8.40 -33.28
C ASN A 234 -20.07 7.62 -34.42
N ILE A 235 -19.45 6.56 -34.95
CA ILE A 235 -20.13 5.66 -35.87
C ILE A 235 -21.38 5.06 -35.22
N GLU A 236 -22.47 4.97 -35.97
CA GLU A 236 -23.70 4.32 -35.51
C GLU A 236 -23.71 2.86 -35.97
N ILE A 237 -23.97 1.96 -35.04
CA ILE A 237 -24.05 0.52 -35.28
C ILE A 237 -25.43 0.03 -34.81
N PHE A 238 -26.13 -0.71 -35.66
CA PHE A 238 -27.45 -1.23 -35.36
C PHE A 238 -27.41 -2.75 -35.28
N LEU A 239 -27.74 -3.31 -34.12
CA LEU A 239 -28.01 -4.74 -33.96
C LEU A 239 -29.51 -4.92 -33.73
N LEU A 240 -30.15 -5.58 -34.71
CA LEU A 240 -31.60 -5.72 -34.81
C LEU A 240 -32.00 -7.18 -34.83
N ARG A 241 -33.09 -7.54 -34.16
CA ARG A 241 -33.73 -8.87 -34.21
C ARG A 241 -35.17 -8.74 -34.71
N ARG A 242 -35.59 -9.65 -35.54
CA ARG A 242 -36.95 -9.68 -36.08
C ARG A 242 -37.81 -10.69 -35.31
N GLY A 243 -39.08 -10.33 -35.06
CA GLY A 243 -40.13 -11.28 -34.65
C GLY A 243 -40.17 -11.67 -33.18
N THR A 244 -39.46 -10.98 -32.28
CA THR A 244 -39.43 -11.29 -30.86
C THR A 244 -39.61 -10.05 -29.99
N GLU A 245 -40.38 -10.16 -28.90
CA GLU A 245 -40.47 -9.07 -27.95
C GLU A 245 -39.20 -9.06 -27.07
N ILE A 246 -38.58 -7.90 -26.96
CA ILE A 246 -37.29 -7.74 -26.30
C ILE A 246 -37.37 -6.55 -25.36
N THR A 247 -36.83 -6.73 -24.16
CA THR A 247 -36.62 -5.63 -23.20
C THR A 247 -35.14 -5.49 -22.84
N THR A 248 -34.68 -4.27 -22.68
CA THR A 248 -33.30 -3.96 -22.36
C THR A 248 -33.26 -3.12 -21.10
N VAL A 249 -32.39 -3.52 -20.16
CA VAL A 249 -32.23 -2.88 -18.84
C VAL A 249 -30.78 -2.46 -18.65
N GLU A 250 -30.57 -1.23 -18.19
CA GLU A 250 -29.25 -0.79 -17.74
C GLU A 250 -29.00 -1.20 -16.30
N GLU A 251 -27.84 -1.75 -16.04
CA GLU A 251 -27.41 -2.16 -14.70
C GLU A 251 -26.04 -1.56 -14.35
N VAL A 252 -25.85 -1.26 -13.08
CA VAL A 252 -24.58 -0.77 -12.55
C VAL A 252 -23.66 -1.95 -12.24
N ILE A 253 -22.42 -1.90 -12.71
CA ILE A 253 -21.36 -2.83 -12.30
C ILE A 253 -20.63 -2.21 -11.11
N PRO A 254 -20.63 -2.87 -9.95
CA PRO A 254 -19.89 -2.34 -8.79
C PRO A 254 -18.40 -2.15 -9.09
N MET A 255 -17.82 -1.06 -8.61
CA MET A 255 -16.37 -0.86 -8.75
C MET A 255 -15.60 -1.88 -7.93
N PRO A 256 -14.56 -2.52 -8.48
CA PRO A 256 -13.67 -3.39 -7.72
C PRO A 256 -12.84 -2.56 -6.73
N VAL A 257 -12.67 -3.06 -5.52
CA VAL A 257 -11.80 -2.45 -4.51
C VAL A 257 -10.58 -3.35 -4.34
N GLU A 258 -9.40 -2.80 -4.60
CA GLU A 258 -8.12 -3.46 -4.37
C GLU A 258 -7.44 -2.82 -3.17
N LYS A 259 -6.99 -3.65 -2.24
CA LYS A 259 -6.20 -3.23 -1.08
C LYS A 259 -4.75 -3.57 -1.33
N ILE A 260 -3.88 -2.58 -1.26
CA ILE A 260 -2.43 -2.75 -1.30
C ILE A 260 -1.84 -2.36 0.04
N TYR A 261 -0.70 -2.94 0.38
CA TYR A 261 -0.02 -2.61 1.62
C TYR A 261 1.12 -1.62 1.38
N ASP A 262 1.21 -0.60 2.24
CA ASP A 262 2.24 0.43 2.16
C ASP A 262 3.05 0.47 3.45
N ASN A 263 4.36 0.21 3.34
CA ASN A 263 5.29 0.21 4.48
C ASN A 263 5.59 1.62 5.01
N ASN A 264 5.28 2.65 4.25
CA ASN A 264 5.46 4.05 4.66
C ASN A 264 4.28 4.56 5.48
N LEU A 265 3.11 3.95 5.35
CA LEU A 265 1.94 4.27 6.14
C LEU A 265 1.93 3.48 7.46
N SER A 266 1.53 4.15 8.53
CA SER A 266 1.32 3.48 9.83
C SER A 266 0.11 2.55 9.79
N VAL A 267 0.16 1.43 10.50
CA VAL A 267 -1.04 0.61 10.74
C VAL A 267 -2.15 1.48 11.33
N GLY A 268 -3.40 1.15 11.01
CA GLY A 268 -4.56 1.98 11.36
C GLY A 268 -4.78 3.17 10.41
N THR A 269 -3.95 3.38 9.40
CA THR A 269 -4.15 4.42 8.40
C THR A 269 -4.46 3.84 7.03
N ARG A 270 -5.23 4.60 6.25
CA ARG A 270 -5.65 4.26 4.90
C ARG A 270 -5.48 5.48 4.00
N ALA A 271 -5.00 5.24 2.79
CA ALA A 271 -4.87 6.29 1.78
C ALA A 271 -5.38 5.80 0.42
N VAL A 272 -6.12 6.64 -0.29
CA VAL A 272 -6.60 6.31 -1.64
C VAL A 272 -5.48 6.60 -2.63
N ARG A 273 -5.02 5.56 -3.34
CA ARG A 273 -3.99 5.68 -4.39
C ARG A 273 -4.62 5.88 -5.76
N GLN A 274 -5.82 5.34 -5.96
CA GLN A 274 -6.61 5.54 -7.17
C GLN A 274 -8.09 5.58 -6.83
N GLN A 275 -8.77 6.64 -7.23
CA GLN A 275 -10.23 6.71 -7.13
C GLN A 275 -10.85 5.82 -8.19
N GLY A 276 -11.72 4.89 -7.75
CA GLY A 276 -12.51 4.04 -8.63
C GLY A 276 -13.81 4.70 -9.09
N ALA A 277 -14.46 4.05 -10.03
CA ALA A 277 -15.79 4.41 -10.50
C ALA A 277 -16.60 3.14 -10.84
N PRO A 278 -17.92 3.13 -10.63
CA PRO A 278 -18.76 2.03 -11.07
C PRO A 278 -18.82 1.97 -12.59
N GLY A 279 -18.97 0.78 -13.13
CA GLY A 279 -19.25 0.54 -14.55
C GLY A 279 -20.74 0.49 -14.85
N LYS A 280 -21.05 0.30 -16.12
CA LYS A 280 -22.42 0.09 -16.63
C LYS A 280 -22.46 -1.08 -17.58
N ARG A 281 -23.49 -1.90 -17.47
CA ARG A 281 -23.82 -2.94 -18.43
C ARG A 281 -25.26 -2.80 -18.91
N VAL A 282 -25.51 -3.31 -20.09
CA VAL A 282 -26.84 -3.39 -20.68
C VAL A 282 -27.18 -4.86 -20.82
N VAL A 283 -28.27 -5.27 -20.20
CA VAL A 283 -28.78 -6.64 -20.25
C VAL A 283 -30.06 -6.65 -21.10
N THR A 284 -30.08 -7.50 -22.12
CA THR A 284 -31.21 -7.65 -23.02
C THR A 284 -31.88 -9.01 -22.80
N TYR A 285 -33.18 -8.97 -22.59
CA TYR A 285 -33.99 -10.16 -22.32
C TYR A 285 -34.99 -10.36 -23.48
N GLN A 286 -35.14 -11.60 -23.88
CA GLN A 286 -36.28 -12.04 -24.68
C GLN A 286 -37.42 -12.38 -23.73
N ILE A 287 -38.62 -11.83 -24.00
CA ILE A 287 -39.79 -12.01 -23.16
C ILE A 287 -40.79 -12.89 -23.91
N GLU A 288 -41.30 -13.91 -23.19
CA GLU A 288 -42.46 -14.69 -23.65
C GLU A 288 -43.69 -14.21 -22.92
N LEU A 289 -44.74 -13.86 -23.71
CA LEU A 289 -46.00 -13.41 -23.15
C LEU A 289 -47.08 -14.45 -23.36
N GLU A 290 -47.86 -14.75 -22.33
CA GLU A 290 -49.10 -15.51 -22.42
C GLU A 290 -50.25 -14.62 -21.95
N ASN A 291 -51.23 -14.38 -22.82
CA ASN A 291 -52.37 -13.48 -22.56
C ASN A 291 -51.95 -12.05 -22.12
N GLY A 292 -50.80 -11.57 -22.61
CA GLY A 292 -50.25 -10.25 -22.27
C GLY A 292 -49.52 -10.20 -20.93
N LEU A 293 -49.35 -11.32 -20.26
CA LEU A 293 -48.55 -11.45 -19.07
C LEU A 293 -47.21 -12.13 -19.36
N GLU A 294 -46.15 -11.58 -18.77
CA GLU A 294 -44.81 -12.17 -18.88
C GLU A 294 -44.79 -13.53 -18.13
N VAL A 295 -44.54 -14.60 -18.89
CA VAL A 295 -44.42 -15.97 -18.34
C VAL A 295 -42.98 -16.47 -18.31
N SER A 296 -42.11 -15.91 -19.14
CA SER A 296 -40.72 -16.28 -19.20
C SER A 296 -39.87 -15.10 -19.64
N ARG A 297 -38.65 -14.99 -19.04
CA ARG A 297 -37.65 -14.01 -19.39
C ARG A 297 -36.30 -14.71 -19.54
N THR A 298 -35.75 -14.65 -20.74
CA THR A 298 -34.47 -15.27 -21.07
C THR A 298 -33.43 -14.20 -21.40
N GLU A 299 -32.31 -14.17 -20.68
CA GLU A 299 -31.19 -13.29 -21.02
C GLU A 299 -30.59 -13.73 -22.37
N ILE A 300 -30.60 -12.83 -23.36
CA ILE A 300 -30.02 -13.09 -24.67
C ILE A 300 -28.71 -12.32 -24.89
N GLN A 301 -28.54 -11.23 -24.16
CA GLN A 301 -27.36 -10.38 -24.29
C GLN A 301 -27.01 -9.71 -22.96
N ASN A 302 -25.71 -9.62 -22.67
CA ASN A 302 -25.18 -8.91 -21.50
C ASN A 302 -23.91 -8.19 -21.94
N VAL A 303 -24.01 -6.88 -22.11
CA VAL A 303 -22.96 -6.07 -22.74
C VAL A 303 -22.45 -5.06 -21.72
N GLU A 304 -21.18 -5.14 -21.38
CA GLU A 304 -20.49 -4.11 -20.61
C GLU A 304 -20.31 -2.88 -21.52
N VAL A 305 -21.00 -1.81 -21.19
CA VAL A 305 -20.96 -0.53 -21.94
C VAL A 305 -19.84 0.34 -21.42
N VAL A 306 -19.70 0.43 -20.10
CA VAL A 306 -18.63 1.17 -19.42
C VAL A 306 -17.99 0.22 -18.42
N PRO A 307 -16.69 -0.08 -18.55
CA PRO A 307 -15.99 -0.91 -17.58
C PRO A 307 -15.86 -0.18 -16.23
N PRO A 308 -15.93 -0.89 -15.09
CA PRO A 308 -15.68 -0.28 -13.82
C PRO A 308 -14.20 0.09 -13.66
N VAL A 309 -13.95 1.23 -13.06
CA VAL A 309 -12.59 1.64 -12.67
C VAL A 309 -12.28 1.13 -11.28
N LYS A 310 -11.17 0.40 -11.15
CA LYS A 310 -10.72 -0.12 -9.89
C LYS A 310 -10.41 1.00 -8.89
N HIS A 311 -10.93 0.89 -7.67
CA HIS A 311 -10.54 1.71 -6.53
C HIS A 311 -9.36 1.05 -5.81
N ILE A 312 -8.25 1.78 -5.60
CA ILE A 312 -7.05 1.26 -4.95
C ILE A 312 -6.82 2.00 -3.63
N GLU A 313 -6.89 1.25 -2.53
CA GLU A 313 -6.61 1.74 -1.19
C GLU A 313 -5.28 1.18 -0.70
N ALA A 314 -4.39 2.05 -0.21
CA ALA A 314 -3.20 1.65 0.52
C ALA A 314 -3.52 1.52 2.01
N ILE A 315 -3.15 0.40 2.59
CA ILE A 315 -3.28 0.10 4.02
C ILE A 315 -1.89 0.12 4.64
N GLY A 316 -1.75 0.86 5.73
CA GLY A 316 -0.49 0.97 6.43
C GLY A 316 -0.02 -0.36 7.05
N ARG A 317 1.28 -0.64 6.94
CA ARG A 317 1.93 -1.79 7.57
C ARG A 317 2.92 -1.41 8.66
N ARG A 318 3.33 -0.13 8.71
CA ARG A 318 4.36 0.32 9.64
C ARG A 318 3.82 0.28 11.07
N PRO A 319 4.47 -0.44 12.01
CA PRO A 319 4.06 -0.47 13.41
C PRO A 319 4.03 0.92 14.04
N VAL A 320 3.08 1.16 14.92
CA VAL A 320 3.01 2.38 15.74
C VAL A 320 3.61 2.17 17.14
N ASN A 321 4.12 0.95 17.45
CA ASN A 321 4.71 0.57 18.72
C ASN A 321 3.81 0.91 19.92
N GLY A 322 2.51 0.68 19.74
CA GLY A 322 1.50 1.02 20.74
C GLY A 322 1.56 0.12 21.96
N LEU A 323 1.47 -1.20 21.74
CA LEU A 323 1.60 -2.21 22.79
C LEU A 323 3.07 -2.43 23.14
N SER A 324 3.36 -2.60 24.42
CA SER A 324 4.68 -2.98 24.92
C SER A 324 4.53 -3.76 26.22
N GLN A 325 5.57 -4.52 26.61
CA GLN A 325 5.57 -5.27 27.86
C GLN A 325 5.27 -4.36 29.08
N SER A 326 5.84 -3.16 29.13
CA SER A 326 5.66 -2.22 30.23
C SER A 326 4.26 -1.58 30.26
N ARG A 327 3.58 -1.46 29.12
CA ARG A 327 2.21 -0.92 29.03
C ARG A 327 1.15 -1.95 29.39
N GLY A 328 1.37 -3.21 29.04
CA GLY A 328 0.43 -4.32 29.28
C GLY A 328 -0.84 -4.28 28.48
N VAL A 329 -1.39 -3.10 28.21
CA VAL A 329 -2.63 -2.88 27.44
C VAL A 329 -2.47 -1.65 26.54
N TYR A 330 -2.99 -1.75 25.30
CA TYR A 330 -3.08 -0.63 24.38
C TYR A 330 -4.43 -0.63 23.68
N PHE A 331 -4.95 0.54 23.34
CA PHE A 331 -6.16 0.68 22.52
C PHE A 331 -5.75 1.19 21.14
N PHE A 332 -5.85 0.31 20.17
CA PHE A 332 -5.49 0.57 18.78
C PHE A 332 -6.76 0.78 17.94
N THR A 333 -6.76 1.77 17.09
CA THR A 333 -7.84 1.97 16.10
C THR A 333 -7.33 1.54 14.74
N ASP A 334 -8.02 0.57 14.12
CA ASP A 334 -7.68 0.07 12.80
C ASP A 334 -8.08 1.05 11.69
N SER A 335 -7.73 0.74 10.44
CA SER A 335 -8.03 1.58 9.28
C SER A 335 -9.53 1.66 8.95
N GLN A 336 -10.37 0.84 9.59
CA GLN A 336 -11.83 0.87 9.46
C GLN A 336 -12.49 1.68 10.59
N GLY A 337 -11.70 2.18 11.54
CA GLY A 337 -12.18 2.94 12.69
C GLY A 337 -12.62 2.06 13.88
N VAL A 338 -12.36 0.74 13.82
CA VAL A 338 -12.69 -0.17 14.94
C VAL A 338 -11.58 -0.08 15.99
N VAL A 339 -12.00 0.07 17.27
CA VAL A 339 -11.05 0.10 18.38
C VAL A 339 -10.83 -1.29 18.94
N HIS A 340 -9.57 -1.72 18.92
CA HIS A 340 -9.10 -2.99 19.45
C HIS A 340 -8.41 -2.77 20.79
N ARG A 341 -8.86 -3.45 21.84
CA ARG A 341 -8.09 -3.56 23.06
C ARG A 341 -7.03 -4.63 22.86
N GLU A 342 -5.78 -4.21 22.78
CA GLU A 342 -4.65 -5.12 22.61
C GLU A 342 -4.04 -5.46 23.96
N THR A 343 -3.75 -6.74 24.15
CA THR A 343 -2.97 -7.32 25.23
C THR A 343 -1.93 -8.27 24.65
N TYR A 344 -1.14 -8.93 25.48
CA TYR A 344 -0.18 -9.91 25.03
C TYR A 344 -0.19 -11.15 25.91
N TYR A 345 0.22 -12.27 25.33
CA TYR A 345 0.38 -13.53 26.04
C TYR A 345 1.65 -14.25 25.60
N ASP A 346 2.23 -15.04 26.50
CA ASP A 346 3.42 -15.85 26.25
C ASP A 346 3.09 -17.33 26.35
N LEU A 347 2.74 -17.96 25.20
CA LEU A 347 2.52 -19.39 25.09
C LEU A 347 3.29 -19.96 23.87
N PRO A 348 3.73 -21.23 23.93
CA PRO A 348 4.27 -21.92 22.77
C PRO A 348 3.21 -22.04 21.66
N MET A 349 3.48 -21.47 20.47
CA MET A 349 2.50 -21.37 19.37
C MET A 349 2.47 -22.62 18.48
N GLY A 350 3.36 -23.60 18.68
CA GLY A 350 3.44 -24.79 17.83
C GLY A 350 2.12 -25.57 17.65
N GLY A 351 1.28 -25.63 18.69
CA GLY A 351 -0.01 -26.32 18.67
C GLY A 351 -1.09 -25.66 17.78
N VAL A 352 -0.99 -24.36 17.51
CA VAL A 352 -1.98 -23.64 16.71
C VAL A 352 -1.50 -23.35 15.27
N MET A 353 -0.19 -23.46 15.02
CA MET A 353 0.39 -23.16 13.68
C MET A 353 -0.20 -24.04 12.58
N GLY A 354 -0.44 -25.31 12.86
CA GLY A 354 -1.02 -26.25 11.88
C GLY A 354 -2.40 -25.84 11.34
N LYS A 355 -3.10 -24.93 12.01
CA LYS A 355 -4.45 -24.48 11.61
C LYS A 355 -4.44 -23.51 10.43
N CYS A 356 -3.37 -22.70 10.28
CA CYS A 356 -3.16 -21.79 9.14
C CYS A 356 -1.92 -22.16 8.33
N GLY A 357 -1.20 -23.20 8.73
CA GLY A 357 0.06 -23.65 8.12
C GLY A 357 1.27 -22.85 8.60
N GLY A 358 2.47 -23.41 8.37
CA GLY A 358 3.73 -22.73 8.60
C GLY A 358 4.36 -22.95 9.98
N THR A 359 5.40 -22.16 10.22
CA THR A 359 6.17 -22.12 11.46
C THR A 359 6.14 -20.69 12.01
N TYR A 360 6.59 -20.50 13.24
CA TYR A 360 6.75 -19.17 13.80
C TYR A 360 8.18 -18.91 14.26
N SER A 361 8.53 -17.65 14.35
CA SER A 361 9.77 -17.14 14.94
C SER A 361 9.48 -15.98 15.88
N VAL A 362 10.47 -15.59 16.67
CA VAL A 362 10.38 -14.44 17.57
C VAL A 362 11.20 -13.30 16.97
N ARG A 363 10.59 -12.13 16.77
CA ARG A 363 11.26 -10.91 16.35
C ARG A 363 12.19 -10.38 17.45
N ALA A 364 13.10 -9.47 17.10
CA ALA A 364 14.03 -8.86 18.05
C ALA A 364 13.34 -8.08 19.18
N ASP A 365 12.11 -7.64 18.98
CA ASP A 365 11.27 -6.97 19.97
C ASP A 365 10.43 -7.94 20.83
N GLY A 366 10.62 -9.25 20.65
CA GLY A 366 9.91 -10.29 21.40
C GLY A 366 8.55 -10.67 20.86
N VAL A 367 8.10 -10.14 19.75
CA VAL A 367 6.80 -10.46 19.13
C VAL A 367 6.92 -11.73 18.29
N LYS A 368 5.98 -12.66 18.46
CA LYS A 368 5.93 -13.92 17.69
C LYS A 368 5.25 -13.67 16.35
N VAL A 369 5.94 -14.05 15.26
CA VAL A 369 5.47 -13.87 13.88
C VAL A 369 5.53 -15.18 13.11
N ASP A 370 4.63 -15.35 12.13
CA ASP A 370 4.68 -16.47 11.22
C ASP A 370 5.79 -16.29 10.15
N GLN A 371 5.94 -17.27 9.26
CA GLN A 371 6.96 -17.26 8.21
C GLN A 371 6.78 -16.11 7.21
N ASP A 372 5.57 -15.54 7.09
CA ASP A 372 5.24 -14.42 6.21
C ASP A 372 5.41 -13.06 6.93
N GLY A 373 5.80 -13.09 8.22
CA GLY A 373 6.03 -11.93 9.06
C GLY A 373 4.78 -11.35 9.72
N TYR A 374 3.62 -12.05 9.67
CA TYR A 374 2.41 -11.65 10.39
C TYR A 374 2.50 -12.02 11.87
N ILE A 375 2.09 -11.08 12.72
CA ILE A 375 2.01 -11.30 14.17
C ILE A 375 0.95 -12.37 14.46
N LEU A 376 1.25 -13.30 15.37
CA LEU A 376 0.29 -14.30 15.79
C LEU A 376 -0.71 -13.66 16.76
N VAL A 377 -2.00 -13.73 16.42
CA VAL A 377 -3.07 -13.05 17.16
C VAL A 377 -4.12 -14.06 17.63
N ALA A 378 -4.55 -13.93 18.88
CA ALA A 378 -5.78 -14.51 19.36
C ALA A 378 -6.90 -13.45 19.27
N ALA A 379 -8.06 -13.86 18.73
CA ALA A 379 -9.20 -12.99 18.49
C ALA A 379 -10.54 -13.74 18.59
N ASN A 380 -11.63 -13.01 18.50
CA ASN A 380 -12.98 -13.58 18.38
C ASN A 380 -13.17 -14.18 16.98
N LEU A 381 -13.24 -15.51 16.90
CA LEU A 381 -13.33 -16.25 15.62
C LEU A 381 -14.66 -16.06 14.89
N ASP A 382 -15.70 -15.60 15.57
CA ASP A 382 -16.99 -15.27 14.94
C ASP A 382 -16.93 -13.98 14.15
N ILE A 383 -16.03 -13.05 14.56
CA ILE A 383 -15.84 -11.73 13.92
C ILE A 383 -14.60 -11.75 13.02
N TYR A 384 -13.52 -12.33 13.51
CA TYR A 384 -12.22 -12.43 12.83
C TYR A 384 -11.91 -13.91 12.57
N PRO A 385 -12.32 -14.44 11.42
CA PRO A 385 -12.12 -15.85 11.12
C PRO A 385 -10.65 -16.26 11.20
N ARG A 386 -10.42 -17.52 11.56
CA ARG A 386 -9.07 -18.06 11.62
C ARG A 386 -8.32 -17.86 10.29
N CYS A 387 -7.05 -17.54 10.35
CA CYS A 387 -6.16 -17.20 9.22
C CYS A 387 -6.47 -15.85 8.54
N SER A 388 -7.46 -15.07 9.00
CA SER A 388 -7.68 -13.72 8.49
C SER A 388 -6.57 -12.77 8.95
N ILE A 389 -6.30 -11.76 8.12
CA ILE A 389 -5.33 -10.71 8.42
C ILE A 389 -6.04 -9.58 9.17
N VAL A 390 -5.43 -9.13 10.24
CA VAL A 390 -5.90 -8.02 11.08
C VAL A 390 -4.80 -6.98 11.27
N GLU A 391 -5.21 -5.75 11.55
CA GLU A 391 -4.28 -4.66 11.86
C GLU A 391 -4.05 -4.61 13.38
N THR A 392 -2.79 -4.51 13.80
CA THR A 392 -2.42 -4.34 15.22
C THR A 392 -1.42 -3.20 15.37
N SER A 393 -1.29 -2.64 16.57
CA SER A 393 -0.33 -1.55 16.82
C SER A 393 1.14 -1.94 16.57
N LEU A 394 1.45 -3.25 16.52
CA LEU A 394 2.79 -3.78 16.28
C LEU A 394 3.02 -4.22 14.82
N GLY A 395 2.02 -4.01 13.95
CA GLY A 395 2.04 -4.38 12.54
C GLY A 395 0.83 -5.24 12.15
N LEU A 396 0.88 -5.83 10.95
CA LEU A 396 -0.17 -6.75 10.52
C LEU A 396 -0.07 -8.07 11.28
N GLY A 397 -1.20 -8.55 11.76
CA GLY A 397 -1.36 -9.84 12.42
C GLY A 397 -2.18 -10.82 11.60
N LYS A 398 -2.06 -12.10 11.92
CA LYS A 398 -2.91 -13.18 11.41
C LYS A 398 -3.54 -13.91 12.58
N VAL A 399 -4.84 -14.19 12.49
CA VAL A 399 -5.60 -14.84 13.56
C VAL A 399 -5.32 -16.32 13.59
N TYR A 400 -4.66 -16.78 14.66
CA TYR A 400 -4.31 -18.19 14.86
C TYR A 400 -5.13 -18.83 16.00
N ASP A 401 -5.50 -18.04 17.00
CA ASP A 401 -6.07 -18.56 18.24
C ASP A 401 -7.26 -17.72 18.71
N THR A 402 -7.82 -18.10 19.84
CA THR A 402 -8.89 -17.41 20.56
C THR A 402 -8.70 -17.60 22.05
N GLY A 403 -9.35 -16.78 22.87
CA GLY A 403 -9.28 -16.88 24.32
C GLY A 403 -10.56 -16.42 24.98
N GLU A 404 -10.69 -16.60 26.28
CA GLU A 404 -11.90 -16.21 27.03
C GLU A 404 -12.16 -14.69 27.06
N PHE A 405 -11.11 -13.88 26.83
CA PHE A 405 -11.21 -12.42 26.80
C PHE A 405 -12.20 -11.91 25.74
N VAL A 406 -12.44 -12.68 24.66
CA VAL A 406 -13.35 -12.32 23.57
C VAL A 406 -14.81 -12.15 24.03
N LYS A 407 -15.22 -12.81 25.13
CA LYS A 407 -16.55 -12.65 25.72
C LYS A 407 -16.76 -11.25 26.28
N ARG A 408 -15.70 -10.63 26.81
CA ARG A 408 -15.73 -9.28 27.39
C ARG A 408 -15.33 -8.21 26.38
N TYR A 409 -14.44 -8.54 25.46
CA TYR A 409 -13.89 -7.64 24.44
C TYR A 409 -14.00 -8.29 23.07
N PRO A 410 -15.17 -8.26 22.41
CA PRO A 410 -15.41 -8.96 21.14
C PRO A 410 -14.46 -8.53 20.02
N HIS A 411 -14.02 -7.27 20.04
CA HIS A 411 -13.01 -6.71 19.12
C HIS A 411 -11.60 -6.65 19.72
N GLY A 412 -11.36 -7.27 20.87
CA GLY A 412 -10.04 -7.33 21.50
C GLY A 412 -9.11 -8.28 20.77
N PHE A 413 -7.83 -7.96 20.81
CA PHE A 413 -6.74 -8.80 20.33
C PHE A 413 -5.78 -9.14 21.45
N ASP A 414 -5.29 -10.38 21.46
CA ASP A 414 -4.22 -10.80 22.35
C ASP A 414 -3.06 -11.27 21.48
N LEU A 415 -1.91 -10.59 21.59
CA LEU A 415 -0.77 -10.73 20.69
C LEU A 415 0.25 -11.70 21.29
N ALA A 416 0.64 -12.72 20.53
CA ALA A 416 1.62 -13.69 20.98
C ALA A 416 3.02 -13.06 21.05
N THR A 417 3.65 -13.14 22.21
CA THR A 417 4.98 -12.59 22.46
C THR A 417 5.81 -13.57 23.29
N ASP A 418 7.08 -13.29 23.53
CA ASP A 418 7.91 -13.90 24.55
C ASP A 418 8.04 -13.00 25.80
N TRP A 419 7.23 -11.96 25.90
CA TRP A 419 7.20 -11.08 27.05
C TRP A 419 6.50 -11.77 28.22
N SER A 420 7.23 -12.06 29.27
CA SER A 420 6.64 -12.60 30.48
C SER A 420 5.63 -11.61 31.07
N ASN A 421 4.38 -12.03 31.23
CA ASN A 421 3.31 -11.21 31.78
C ASN A 421 3.02 -11.51 33.26
N ASN A 422 3.72 -12.46 33.89
CA ASN A 422 3.53 -12.88 35.29
C ASN A 422 2.08 -13.16 35.67
N ASP A 423 1.24 -13.53 34.71
CA ASP A 423 -0.20 -13.77 34.96
C ASP A 423 -0.51 -15.16 35.54
N GLY A 424 0.52 -15.91 35.86
CA GLY A 424 0.41 -17.21 36.56
C GLY A 424 -0.16 -18.33 35.68
N ARG A 425 -0.12 -18.23 34.37
CA ARG A 425 -0.58 -19.23 33.43
C ARG A 425 0.55 -19.89 32.66
#